data_730ed64bece86cdeff958df2734f8956
#
_entry.id   730ed64bece86cdeff958df2734f8956
#
_cell.length_a   1.000
_cell.length_b   1.000
_cell.length_c   1.000
_cell.angle_alpha   90.00
_cell.angle_beta   90.00
_cell.angle_gamma   90.00
#
_symmetry.space_group_name_H-M   'P 1'
#
loop_
_entity.id
_entity.type
_entity.pdbx_description
1 polymer ?
#
loop_
_entity_poly.entity_id
_entity_poly.type
_entity_poly.pdbx_seq_one_letter_code
_entity_poly.pdbx_strand_id
1 'polypeptide(L)'
;EISACLVGSEMCIRDRFLMNTVGGDVSAGLALSEMIASMHKPTVSLVIGDSHSIGVPLAVSTDYSFIVPTATMIVHPVRMNGNIIGARQTYDYFERIQKRIVSFIARKSDTKEKEVENMMMNTEMLTKDLGTILVGEDAVKAGLINEVGGISHAFNKIKELMNKEE
;
A
#
# COMPACT_ATOMS: atom_id res chain seq x y z
N GLU A 1 0.78 14.03 6.72
CA GLU A 1 0.65 13.18 7.92
C GLU A 1 0.18 11.78 7.51
N ILE A 2 0.94 10.76 7.91
CA ILE A 2 0.50 9.36 7.76
C ILE A 2 -0.32 9.06 9.02
N SER A 3 -1.64 8.98 8.88
CA SER A 3 -2.52 8.57 9.97
C SER A 3 -2.84 7.10 9.83
N ALA A 4 -2.05 6.25 10.49
CA ALA A 4 -2.41 4.85 10.70
C ALA A 4 -2.98 4.72 12.12
N CYS A 5 -4.25 4.36 12.24
CA CYS A 5 -4.87 4.12 13.53
C CYS A 5 -4.71 2.64 13.90
N LEU A 6 -3.89 2.36 14.93
CA LEU A 6 -3.78 1.05 15.55
C LEU A 6 -4.90 0.92 16.59
N VAL A 7 -5.85 0.03 16.36
CA VAL A 7 -6.89 -0.29 17.34
C VAL A 7 -6.65 -1.70 17.87
N GLY A 8 -6.07 -1.81 19.07
CA GLY A 8 -5.83 -3.07 19.76
C GLY A 8 -6.41 -3.07 21.19
N SER A 9 -6.95 -4.20 21.63
CA SER A 9 -7.29 -4.48 23.02
C SER A 9 -6.33 -5.55 23.59
N GLU A 10 -5.92 -5.38 24.85
CA GLU A 10 -4.78 -6.06 25.49
C GLU A 10 -4.83 -7.60 25.63
N MET A 11 -5.89 -8.27 25.19
CA MET A 11 -5.98 -9.73 25.42
C MET A 11 -5.97 -10.61 24.17
N CYS A 12 -6.06 -10.02 22.99
CA CYS A 12 -5.79 -10.71 21.70
C CYS A 12 -5.33 -9.63 20.74
N ILE A 13 -4.03 -9.43 20.58
CA ILE A 13 -3.48 -8.46 19.62
C ILE A 13 -3.85 -8.93 18.22
N ARG A 14 -4.89 -8.33 17.69
CA ARG A 14 -5.44 -8.53 16.34
C ARG A 14 -5.22 -7.23 15.61
N ASP A 15 -4.20 -7.18 14.78
CA ASP A 15 -3.83 -5.91 14.16
C ASP A 15 -4.62 -5.70 12.88
N ARG A 16 -5.46 -4.66 12.92
CA ARG A 16 -6.22 -4.16 11.78
C ARG A 16 -5.77 -2.75 11.47
N PHE A 17 -5.45 -2.53 10.21
CA PHE A 17 -4.97 -1.25 9.72
C PHE A 17 -6.07 -0.58 8.90
N LEU A 18 -6.69 0.46 9.43
CA LEU A 18 -7.63 1.30 8.68
C LEU A 18 -6.83 2.36 7.94
N MET A 19 -6.91 2.33 6.60
CA MET A 19 -6.11 3.16 5.72
C MET A 19 -6.93 4.31 5.15
N ASN A 20 -6.47 5.53 5.43
CA ASN A 20 -6.92 6.76 4.77
C ASN A 20 -5.73 7.73 4.75
N THR A 21 -4.95 7.71 3.66
CA THR A 21 -3.73 8.50 3.54
C THR A 21 -3.45 8.90 2.10
N VAL A 22 -3.00 10.12 1.92
CA VAL A 22 -2.51 10.62 0.62
C VAL A 22 -1.02 10.32 0.39
N GLY A 23 -0.39 9.59 1.32
CA GLY A 23 1.03 9.28 1.29
C GLY A 23 1.87 10.18 2.19
N GLY A 24 3.16 10.28 1.91
CA GLY A 24 4.09 11.05 2.72
C GLY A 24 5.55 10.62 2.55
N ASP A 25 6.32 10.59 3.65
CA ASP A 25 7.73 10.20 3.61
C ASP A 25 7.92 8.73 3.22
N VAL A 26 8.70 8.50 2.18
CA VAL A 26 8.92 7.16 1.60
C VAL A 26 9.68 6.27 2.56
N SER A 27 10.68 6.79 3.28
CA SER A 27 11.50 5.98 4.18
C SER A 27 10.70 5.53 5.40
N ALA A 28 9.88 6.43 5.98
CA ALA A 28 8.98 6.11 7.08
C ALA A 28 7.91 5.11 6.64
N GLY A 29 7.29 5.31 5.46
CA GLY A 29 6.27 4.42 4.95
C GLY A 29 6.79 3.01 4.63
N LEU A 30 7.97 2.89 4.00
CA LEU A 30 8.59 1.58 3.79
C LEU A 30 8.99 0.89 5.10
N ALA A 31 9.51 1.63 6.08
CA ALA A 31 9.85 1.06 7.39
C ALA A 31 8.61 0.49 8.10
N LEU A 32 7.49 1.24 8.08
CA LEU A 32 6.21 0.75 8.61
C LEU A 32 5.69 -0.46 7.83
N SER A 33 5.77 -0.44 6.50
CA SER A 33 5.34 -1.55 5.66
C SER A 33 6.12 -2.84 5.95
N GLU A 34 7.45 -2.75 6.09
CA GLU A 34 8.29 -3.91 6.46
C GLU A 34 8.01 -4.38 7.90
N MET A 35 7.77 -3.46 8.82
CA MET A 35 7.38 -3.80 10.18
C MET A 35 6.08 -4.60 10.20
N ILE A 36 5.04 -4.13 9.51
CA ILE A 36 3.75 -4.82 9.40
C ILE A 36 3.93 -6.18 8.73
N ALA A 37 4.66 -6.23 7.61
CA ALA A 37 4.90 -7.46 6.84
C ALA A 37 5.71 -8.52 7.60
N SER A 38 6.41 -8.14 8.66
CA SER A 38 7.20 -9.03 9.53
C SER A 38 6.49 -9.43 10.83
N MET A 39 5.25 -9.00 11.03
CA MET A 39 4.48 -9.38 12.23
C MET A 39 4.15 -10.88 12.20
N HIS A 40 4.29 -11.54 13.36
CA HIS A 40 3.98 -12.96 13.49
C HIS A 40 2.47 -13.24 13.62
N LYS A 41 1.70 -12.23 14.01
CA LYS A 41 0.26 -12.36 14.19
C LYS A 41 -0.48 -11.97 12.94
N PRO A 42 -1.62 -12.61 12.64
CA PRO A 42 -2.43 -12.27 11.47
C PRO A 42 -2.82 -10.80 11.44
N THR A 43 -2.62 -10.20 10.28
CA THR A 43 -2.87 -8.77 10.02
C THR A 43 -3.85 -8.58 8.86
N VAL A 44 -4.72 -7.59 8.98
CA VAL A 44 -5.66 -7.22 7.91
C VAL A 44 -5.68 -5.72 7.71
N SER A 45 -5.55 -5.26 6.48
CA SER A 45 -5.76 -3.86 6.10
C SER A 45 -7.13 -3.63 5.49
N LEU A 46 -7.66 -2.42 5.68
CA LEU A 46 -8.87 -1.94 5.03
C LEU A 46 -8.69 -0.50 4.57
N VAL A 47 -8.67 -0.29 3.26
CA VAL A 47 -8.68 1.04 2.66
C VAL A 47 -10.10 1.57 2.69
N ILE A 48 -10.35 2.60 3.53
CA ILE A 48 -11.68 3.20 3.74
C ILE A 48 -11.88 4.54 3.01
N GLY A 49 -10.79 5.16 2.57
CA GLY A 49 -10.77 6.40 1.79
C GLY A 49 -9.63 6.35 0.78
N ASP A 50 -8.53 6.98 1.08
CA ASP A 50 -7.38 7.03 0.19
C ASP A 50 -6.24 6.12 0.67
N SER A 51 -5.51 5.54 -0.27
CA SER A 51 -4.22 4.89 -0.04
C SER A 51 -3.28 5.20 -1.19
N HIS A 52 -2.79 6.46 -1.19
CA HIS A 52 -2.02 7.00 -2.31
C HIS A 52 -0.52 6.94 -2.04
N SER A 53 0.29 6.85 -3.13
CA SER A 53 1.73 6.93 -3.06
C SER A 53 2.33 5.86 -2.14
N ILE A 54 3.06 6.24 -1.09
CA ILE A 54 3.61 5.31 -0.09
C ILE A 54 2.53 4.64 0.77
N GLY A 55 1.27 5.06 0.68
CA GLY A 55 0.13 4.35 1.23
C GLY A 55 -0.12 2.99 0.56
N VAL A 56 0.23 2.84 -0.73
CA VAL A 56 0.07 1.57 -1.47
C VAL A 56 0.88 0.44 -0.84
N PRO A 57 2.19 0.56 -0.60
CA PRO A 57 2.95 -0.43 0.17
C PRO A 57 2.35 -0.74 1.54
N LEU A 58 1.86 0.27 2.26
CA LEU A 58 1.23 0.06 3.57
C LEU A 58 -0.04 -0.80 3.45
N ALA A 59 -0.90 -0.53 2.45
CA ALA A 59 -2.12 -1.30 2.26
C ALA A 59 -1.87 -2.78 1.93
N VAL A 60 -0.83 -3.08 1.15
CA VAL A 60 -0.47 -4.46 0.75
C VAL A 60 0.45 -5.16 1.75
N SER A 61 0.88 -4.50 2.84
CA SER A 61 1.85 -5.07 3.79
C SER A 61 1.29 -6.17 4.69
N THR A 62 -0.04 -6.26 4.82
CA THR A 62 -0.75 -7.20 5.69
C THR A 62 -0.94 -8.58 5.03
N ASP A 63 -1.39 -9.56 5.82
CA ASP A 63 -1.68 -10.91 5.32
C ASP A 63 -2.94 -10.96 4.46
N TYR A 64 -3.86 -10.02 4.67
CA TYR A 64 -5.04 -9.86 3.82
C TYR A 64 -5.48 -8.40 3.76
N SER A 65 -5.92 -7.96 2.60
CA SER A 65 -6.27 -6.56 2.35
C SER A 65 -7.66 -6.40 1.76
N PHE A 66 -8.39 -5.37 2.24
CA PHE A 66 -9.68 -4.96 1.71
C PHE A 66 -9.65 -3.51 1.26
N ILE A 67 -10.55 -3.20 0.32
CA ILE A 67 -10.84 -1.84 -0.11
C ILE A 67 -12.35 -1.64 -0.19
N VAL A 68 -12.88 -0.51 0.31
CA VAL A 68 -14.30 -0.20 0.10
C VAL A 68 -14.55 0.27 -1.35
N PRO A 69 -15.78 0.12 -1.90
CA PRO A 69 -16.05 0.38 -3.31
C PRO A 69 -15.67 1.77 -3.82
N THR A 70 -15.70 2.79 -2.95
CA THR A 70 -15.43 4.20 -3.31
C THR A 70 -14.02 4.67 -2.93
N ALA A 71 -13.24 3.83 -2.25
CA ALA A 71 -11.88 4.16 -1.86
C ALA A 71 -10.94 4.14 -3.08
N THR A 72 -9.88 4.94 -3.01
CA THR A 72 -8.95 5.12 -4.12
C THR A 72 -7.53 4.74 -3.74
N MET A 73 -6.79 4.20 -4.72
CA MET A 73 -5.35 4.01 -4.64
C MET A 73 -4.69 4.74 -5.81
N ILE A 74 -3.60 5.45 -5.56
CA ILE A 74 -2.80 6.10 -6.61
C ILE A 74 -1.39 5.54 -6.59
N VAL A 75 -1.05 4.86 -7.67
CA VAL A 75 0.29 4.31 -7.93
C VAL A 75 1.02 5.28 -8.86
N HIS A 76 2.06 5.95 -8.37
CA HIS A 76 2.83 6.93 -9.14
C HIS A 76 4.33 6.84 -8.82
N PRO A 77 5.22 7.35 -9.72
CA PRO A 77 6.66 7.33 -9.46
C PRO A 77 7.05 8.22 -8.27
N VAL A 78 8.23 7.95 -7.72
CA VAL A 78 8.79 8.78 -6.65
C VAL A 78 8.96 10.21 -7.13
N ARG A 79 8.51 11.18 -6.33
CA ARG A 79 8.61 12.61 -6.61
C ARG A 79 9.62 13.26 -5.68
N MET A 80 10.31 14.27 -6.18
CA MET A 80 11.21 15.09 -5.39
C MET A 80 10.93 16.57 -5.58
N ASN A 81 11.00 17.32 -4.48
CA ASN A 81 11.08 18.77 -4.48
C ASN A 81 12.38 19.19 -3.80
N GLY A 82 13.19 20.02 -4.45
CA GLY A 82 14.42 20.55 -3.86
C GLY A 82 15.51 20.88 -4.87
N ASN A 83 16.66 21.33 -4.37
CA ASN A 83 17.84 21.58 -5.18
C ASN A 83 18.54 20.27 -5.53
N ILE A 84 18.83 20.08 -6.81
CA ILE A 84 19.55 18.89 -7.30
C ILE A 84 21.03 19.22 -7.36
N ILE A 85 21.84 18.49 -6.58
CA ILE A 85 23.31 18.53 -6.64
C ILE A 85 23.79 17.20 -7.20
N GLY A 86 24.39 17.21 -8.39
CA GLY A 86 24.84 16.00 -9.07
C GLY A 86 23.67 15.24 -9.73
N ALA A 87 23.31 15.61 -10.95
CA ALA A 87 22.12 15.10 -11.64
C ALA A 87 22.10 13.56 -11.77
N ARG A 88 23.21 12.92 -12.12
CA ARG A 88 23.30 11.47 -12.27
C ARG A 88 23.14 10.74 -10.94
N GLN A 89 23.85 11.17 -9.91
CA GLN A 89 23.79 10.56 -8.57
C GLN A 89 22.38 10.67 -7.97
N THR A 90 21.73 11.80 -8.20
CA THR A 90 20.34 12.03 -7.78
C THR A 90 19.39 11.07 -8.52
N TYR A 91 19.53 10.92 -9.83
CA TYR A 91 18.73 9.99 -10.61
C TYR A 91 18.90 8.54 -10.11
N ASP A 92 20.17 8.08 -9.97
CA ASP A 92 20.48 6.74 -9.49
C ASP A 92 19.91 6.47 -8.08
N TYR A 93 19.91 7.49 -7.22
CA TYR A 93 19.31 7.40 -5.88
C TYR A 93 17.80 7.20 -5.94
N PHE A 94 17.08 7.99 -6.75
CA PHE A 94 15.64 7.87 -6.89
C PHE A 94 15.22 6.58 -7.58
N GLU A 95 15.96 6.13 -8.58
CA GLU A 95 15.73 4.83 -9.20
C GLU A 95 15.83 3.68 -8.19
N ARG A 96 16.80 3.72 -7.28
CA ARG A 96 16.93 2.74 -6.20
C ARG A 96 15.76 2.78 -5.23
N ILE A 97 15.29 3.98 -4.87
CA ILE A 97 14.12 4.11 -3.99
C ILE A 97 12.89 3.53 -4.69
N GLN A 98 12.65 3.89 -5.95
CA GLN A 98 11.51 3.39 -6.72
C GLN A 98 11.54 1.86 -6.85
N LYS A 99 12.69 1.27 -7.15
CA LYS A 99 12.86 -0.20 -7.20
C LYS A 99 12.51 -0.86 -5.87
N ARG A 100 12.87 -0.28 -4.73
CA ARG A 100 12.49 -0.81 -3.41
C ARG A 100 10.99 -0.83 -3.21
N ILE A 101 10.28 0.23 -3.63
CA ILE A 101 8.82 0.31 -3.55
C ILE A 101 8.18 -0.75 -4.46
N VAL A 102 8.62 -0.82 -5.72
CA VAL A 102 8.12 -1.78 -6.71
C VAL A 102 8.29 -3.22 -6.21
N SER A 103 9.50 -3.58 -5.79
CA SER A 103 9.79 -4.92 -5.25
C SER A 103 8.99 -5.25 -4.01
N PHE A 104 8.77 -4.28 -3.11
CA PHE A 104 7.93 -4.51 -1.94
C PHE A 104 6.49 -4.80 -2.33
N ILE A 105 5.90 -3.98 -3.19
CA ILE A 105 4.51 -4.16 -3.66
C ILE A 105 4.36 -5.53 -4.33
N ALA A 106 5.24 -5.86 -5.29
CA ALA A 106 5.18 -7.14 -6.01
C ALA A 106 5.35 -8.36 -5.10
N ARG A 107 6.16 -8.25 -4.04
CA ARG A 107 6.36 -9.33 -3.06
C ARG A 107 5.13 -9.56 -2.18
N LYS A 108 4.34 -8.52 -1.92
CA LYS A 108 3.22 -8.53 -0.97
C LYS A 108 1.83 -8.54 -1.63
N SER A 109 1.76 -8.61 -2.95
CA SER A 109 0.52 -8.62 -3.73
C SER A 109 0.61 -9.62 -4.89
N ASP A 110 -0.49 -9.82 -5.62
CA ASP A 110 -0.54 -10.68 -6.79
C ASP A 110 -0.06 -9.99 -8.08
N THR A 111 0.43 -8.75 -7.97
CA THR A 111 0.92 -7.92 -9.08
C THR A 111 2.42 -8.14 -9.29
N LYS A 112 2.87 -8.20 -10.55
CA LYS A 112 4.28 -8.31 -10.89
C LYS A 112 4.98 -6.94 -10.90
N GLU A 113 6.30 -6.91 -10.65
CA GLU A 113 7.11 -5.67 -10.68
C GLU A 113 6.86 -4.85 -11.96
N LYS A 114 6.84 -5.51 -13.12
CA LYS A 114 6.59 -4.85 -14.41
C LYS A 114 5.22 -4.18 -14.51
N GLU A 115 4.21 -4.76 -13.92
CA GLU A 115 2.86 -4.21 -13.88
C GLU A 115 2.79 -2.99 -12.95
N VAL A 116 3.46 -3.05 -11.79
CA VAL A 116 3.60 -1.91 -10.88
C VAL A 116 4.34 -0.74 -11.57
N GLU A 117 5.44 -1.02 -12.27
CA GLU A 117 6.16 -0.02 -13.06
C GLU A 117 5.27 0.60 -14.15
N ASN A 118 4.51 -0.21 -14.87
CA ASN A 118 3.59 0.27 -15.90
C ASN A 118 2.50 1.19 -15.30
N MET A 119 1.93 0.82 -14.14
CA MET A 119 0.98 1.68 -13.43
C MET A 119 1.61 3.00 -13.00
N MET A 120 2.85 2.99 -12.51
CA MET A 120 3.59 4.20 -12.14
C MET A 120 3.82 5.14 -13.32
N MET A 121 4.10 4.60 -14.49
CA MET A 121 4.47 5.36 -15.69
C MET A 121 3.30 5.66 -16.62
N ASN A 122 2.08 5.37 -16.21
CA ASN A 122 0.88 5.65 -17.01
C ASN A 122 0.68 7.15 -17.17
N THR A 123 0.45 7.60 -18.43
CA THR A 123 0.25 9.01 -18.81
C THR A 123 -1.20 9.35 -19.12
N GLU A 124 -2.09 8.37 -19.15
CA GLU A 124 -3.46 8.54 -19.67
C GLU A 124 -4.47 8.98 -18.60
N MET A 125 -4.21 8.64 -17.32
CA MET A 125 -5.20 8.83 -16.26
C MET A 125 -5.04 10.13 -15.47
N LEU A 126 -3.83 10.66 -15.37
CA LEU A 126 -3.54 11.89 -14.63
C LEU A 126 -3.22 13.03 -15.61
N THR A 127 -4.07 14.04 -15.68
CA THR A 127 -3.99 15.13 -16.68
C THR A 127 -2.71 15.99 -16.63
N LYS A 128 -1.95 15.92 -15.54
CA LYS A 128 -0.71 16.72 -15.36
C LYS A 128 0.43 15.94 -14.71
N ASP A 129 0.31 14.60 -14.63
CA ASP A 129 1.28 13.79 -13.90
C ASP A 129 1.30 12.35 -14.42
N LEU A 130 2.27 11.56 -13.95
CA LEU A 130 2.38 10.13 -14.21
C LEU A 130 1.70 9.34 -13.09
N GLY A 131 1.03 8.25 -13.44
CA GLY A 131 0.47 7.31 -12.48
C GLY A 131 -0.89 6.78 -12.85
N THR A 132 -1.36 5.84 -12.04
CA THR A 132 -2.66 5.18 -12.20
C THR A 132 -3.53 5.40 -10.97
N ILE A 133 -4.77 5.80 -11.19
CA ILE A 133 -5.82 5.85 -10.17
C ILE A 133 -6.63 4.56 -10.27
N LEU A 134 -6.76 3.85 -9.15
CA LEU A 134 -7.54 2.63 -9.01
C LEU A 134 -8.66 2.88 -8.00
N VAL A 135 -9.90 2.54 -8.35
CA VAL A 135 -11.06 2.74 -7.48
C VAL A 135 -11.68 1.38 -7.14
N GLY A 136 -11.80 1.08 -5.86
CA GLY A 136 -12.46 -0.14 -5.37
C GLY A 136 -12.02 -1.40 -6.11
N GLU A 137 -12.89 -1.93 -6.97
CA GLU A 137 -12.64 -3.14 -7.76
C GLU A 137 -11.40 -3.07 -8.68
N ASP A 138 -11.01 -1.90 -9.13
CA ASP A 138 -9.85 -1.77 -10.02
C ASP A 138 -8.55 -2.13 -9.30
N ALA A 139 -8.46 -1.84 -8.00
CA ALA A 139 -7.33 -2.24 -7.16
C ALA A 139 -7.25 -3.77 -6.99
N VAL A 140 -8.40 -4.43 -6.92
CA VAL A 140 -8.50 -5.91 -6.86
C VAL A 140 -8.13 -6.51 -8.22
N LYS A 141 -8.67 -5.99 -9.33
CA LYS A 141 -8.34 -6.44 -10.70
C LYS A 141 -6.86 -6.25 -11.04
N ALA A 142 -6.25 -5.20 -10.50
CA ALA A 142 -4.80 -4.96 -10.63
C ALA A 142 -3.94 -5.88 -9.75
N GLY A 143 -4.55 -6.73 -8.92
CA GLY A 143 -3.86 -7.65 -8.02
C GLY A 143 -3.19 -6.98 -6.82
N LEU A 144 -3.49 -5.71 -6.52
CA LEU A 144 -2.91 -5.00 -5.37
C LEU A 144 -3.64 -5.34 -4.08
N ILE A 145 -4.96 -5.41 -4.11
CA ILE A 145 -5.83 -5.68 -2.96
C ILE A 145 -6.55 -7.01 -3.17
N ASN A 146 -6.73 -7.78 -2.10
CA ASN A 146 -7.34 -9.11 -2.20
C ASN A 146 -8.84 -9.05 -2.51
N GLU A 147 -9.60 -8.13 -1.88
CA GLU A 147 -11.05 -8.15 -1.99
C GLU A 147 -11.68 -6.77 -1.75
N VAL A 148 -12.81 -6.51 -2.43
CA VAL A 148 -13.67 -5.38 -2.10
C VAL A 148 -14.51 -5.74 -0.87
N GLY A 149 -14.40 -4.94 0.18
CA GLY A 149 -15.13 -5.22 1.43
C GLY A 149 -15.06 -4.06 2.42
N GLY A 150 -15.93 -4.10 3.41
CA GLY A 150 -15.99 -3.11 4.47
C GLY A 150 -15.49 -3.69 5.81
N ILE A 151 -15.73 -2.93 6.87
CA ILE A 151 -15.23 -3.23 8.22
C ILE A 151 -15.64 -4.62 8.72
N SER A 152 -16.85 -5.07 8.42
CA SER A 152 -17.33 -6.40 8.82
C SER A 152 -16.56 -7.53 8.13
N HIS A 153 -16.17 -7.34 6.86
CA HIS A 153 -15.34 -8.31 6.12
C HIS A 153 -13.95 -8.41 6.76
N ALA A 154 -13.33 -7.28 7.08
CA ALA A 154 -12.03 -7.24 7.76
C ALA A 154 -12.08 -7.92 9.14
N PHE A 155 -13.16 -7.72 9.91
CA PHE A 155 -13.36 -8.39 11.20
C PHE A 155 -13.51 -9.91 11.07
N ASN A 156 -14.24 -10.38 10.06
CA ASN A 156 -14.45 -11.81 9.84
C ASN A 156 -13.16 -12.47 9.34
N LYS A 157 -12.44 -11.82 8.43
CA LYS A 157 -11.18 -12.33 7.90
C LYS A 157 -10.12 -12.51 8.99
N ILE A 158 -9.94 -11.53 9.88
CA ILE A 158 -8.96 -11.67 10.96
C ILE A 158 -9.30 -12.85 11.88
N LYS A 159 -10.59 -13.10 12.16
CA LYS A 159 -11.02 -14.28 12.93
C LYS A 159 -10.73 -15.59 12.18
N GLU A 160 -10.98 -15.61 10.86
CA GLU A 160 -10.68 -16.77 10.02
C GLU A 160 -9.18 -17.10 10.02
N LEU A 161 -8.32 -16.08 9.86
CA LEU A 161 -6.87 -16.25 9.83
C LEU A 161 -6.35 -16.82 11.16
N MET A 162 -6.88 -16.33 12.29
CA MET A 162 -6.50 -16.82 13.62
C MET A 162 -6.86 -18.29 13.85
N ASN A 163 -8.05 -18.72 13.41
CA ASN A 163 -8.49 -20.11 13.59
C ASN A 163 -7.70 -21.13 12.74
N LYS A 164 -6.88 -20.65 11.81
CA LYS A 164 -5.98 -21.50 10.99
C LYS A 164 -4.60 -21.73 11.63
N GLU A 165 -4.26 -20.95 12.65
CA GLU A 165 -3.00 -21.04 13.39
C GLU A 165 -3.09 -21.93 14.65
N GLU A 166 -4.30 -22.30 15.08
CA GLU A 166 -4.57 -23.29 16.12
C GLU A 166 -4.66 -24.70 15.49
#